data_b8c291aa1996a460c31e26d999d10faa
#
_entry.id   b8c291aa1996a460c31e26d999d10faa
#
_cell.length_a   1.000
_cell.length_b   1.000
_cell.length_c   1.000
_cell.angle_alpha   90.00
_cell.angle_beta   90.00
_cell.angle_gamma   90.00
#
_symmetry.space_group_name_H-M   'P 1'
#
loop_
_entity.id
_entity.type
_entity.pdbx_description
1 polymer ?
#
loop_
_entity_poly.entity_id
_entity_poly.type
_entity_poly.pdbx_seq_one_letter_code
_entity_poly.pdbx_strand_id
1 'polypeptide(L)'
;MKLLIVQTAFLGDVVLTIPLIQAAKKYLKAQISVICIPSTKNILEGHPSIDEIIVFDKKNSEKSFFSLIKFAKKLKEKRFDVAVIPHPSFKSGLISYLAAIPERIGFSNSAGRFFFTNKVFFDKKKHQLERYLDLLKHFGVEVGEEKTEICIDGKDETFADDILPKDKIIFGINPGSVWATKR
;
A
#
# COMPACT_ATOMS: atom_id res chain seq x y z
N MET A 1 -10.78 -14.73 4.51
CA MET A 1 -9.51 -14.61 3.76
C MET A 1 -8.68 -13.52 4.40
N LYS A 2 -7.41 -13.81 4.71
CA LYS A 2 -6.42 -12.85 5.21
C LYS A 2 -5.55 -12.36 4.05
N LEU A 3 -5.68 -11.09 3.71
CA LEU A 3 -4.99 -10.49 2.57
C LEU A 3 -3.92 -9.51 3.06
N LEU A 4 -2.70 -9.65 2.54
CA LEU A 4 -1.57 -8.77 2.82
C LEU A 4 -1.32 -7.88 1.60
N ILE A 5 -1.35 -6.56 1.78
CA ILE A 5 -0.94 -5.61 0.75
C ILE A 5 0.47 -5.10 1.09
N VAL A 6 1.42 -5.24 0.17
CA VAL A 6 2.83 -4.86 0.40
C VAL A 6 3.16 -3.60 -0.37
N GLN A 7 3.05 -2.44 0.29
CA GLN A 7 3.35 -1.14 -0.30
C GLN A 7 4.45 -0.41 0.48
N THR A 8 5.68 -0.58 0.05
CA THR A 8 6.87 -0.01 0.71
C THR A 8 7.49 1.16 -0.07
N ALA A 9 6.71 1.82 -0.90
CA ALA A 9 7.11 2.99 -1.68
C ALA A 9 6.90 4.30 -0.93
N PHE A 10 7.01 5.42 -1.64
CA PHE A 10 6.83 6.76 -1.11
C PHE A 10 5.34 7.10 -0.88
N LEU A 11 5.11 8.23 -0.21
CA LEU A 11 3.78 8.68 0.22
C LEU A 11 2.75 8.69 -0.92
N GLY A 12 3.10 9.24 -2.09
CA GLY A 12 2.20 9.29 -3.24
C GLY A 12 1.75 7.90 -3.72
N ASP A 13 2.66 6.92 -3.74
CA ASP A 13 2.31 5.54 -4.11
C ASP A 13 1.38 4.90 -3.08
N VAL A 14 1.58 5.21 -1.79
CA VAL A 14 0.70 4.71 -0.72
C VAL A 14 -0.70 5.30 -0.85
N VAL A 15 -0.82 6.62 -1.08
CA VAL A 15 -2.11 7.28 -1.34
C VAL A 15 -2.83 6.64 -2.53
N LEU A 16 -2.12 6.42 -3.65
CA LEU A 16 -2.69 5.76 -4.83
C LEU A 16 -3.04 4.27 -4.61
N THR A 17 -2.55 3.66 -3.52
CA THR A 17 -2.90 2.27 -3.15
C THR A 17 -4.19 2.19 -2.31
N ILE A 18 -4.64 3.30 -1.72
CA ILE A 18 -5.85 3.31 -0.88
C ILE A 18 -7.08 2.76 -1.63
N PRO A 19 -7.38 3.16 -2.87
CA PRO A 19 -8.50 2.58 -3.61
C PRO A 19 -8.41 1.06 -3.81
N LEU A 20 -7.20 0.51 -3.99
CA LEU A 20 -6.99 -0.94 -4.02
C LEU A 20 -7.37 -1.59 -2.68
N ILE A 21 -6.99 -0.96 -1.55
CA ILE A 21 -7.32 -1.43 -0.19
C ILE A 21 -8.84 -1.41 0.02
N GLN A 22 -9.48 -0.29 -0.32
CA GLN A 22 -10.93 -0.11 -0.22
C GLN A 22 -11.69 -1.14 -1.06
N ALA A 23 -11.29 -1.30 -2.32
CA ALA A 23 -11.89 -2.28 -3.22
C ALA A 23 -11.69 -3.72 -2.72
N ALA A 24 -10.51 -4.07 -2.24
CA ALA A 24 -10.26 -5.39 -1.67
C ALA A 24 -11.14 -5.65 -0.42
N LYS A 25 -11.31 -4.66 0.45
CA LYS A 25 -12.23 -4.77 1.61
C LYS A 25 -13.66 -4.96 1.18
N LYS A 26 -14.14 -4.15 0.24
CA LYS A 26 -15.52 -4.12 -0.25
C LYS A 26 -15.92 -5.39 -0.99
N TYR A 27 -15.11 -5.79 -1.98
CA TYR A 27 -15.48 -6.87 -2.90
C TYR A 27 -15.03 -8.26 -2.41
N LEU A 28 -13.90 -8.36 -1.72
CA LEU A 28 -13.38 -9.65 -1.24
C LEU A 28 -13.77 -9.94 0.21
N LYS A 29 -14.31 -8.96 0.94
CA LYS A 29 -14.64 -9.05 2.38
C LYS A 29 -13.47 -9.62 3.19
N ALA A 30 -12.25 -9.29 2.79
CA ALA A 30 -11.02 -9.81 3.39
C ALA A 30 -10.66 -9.08 4.69
N GLN A 31 -9.93 -9.77 5.56
CA GLN A 31 -9.16 -9.13 6.61
C GLN A 31 -7.88 -8.60 5.99
N ILE A 32 -7.69 -7.27 6.03
CA ILE A 32 -6.62 -6.59 5.30
C ILE A 32 -5.53 -6.11 6.24
N SER A 33 -4.31 -6.60 6.02
CA SER A 33 -3.09 -6.06 6.62
C SER A 33 -2.26 -5.35 5.55
N VAL A 34 -1.68 -4.20 5.89
CA VAL A 34 -0.85 -3.42 4.97
C VAL A 34 0.57 -3.31 5.51
N ILE A 35 1.55 -3.72 4.71
CA ILE A 35 2.96 -3.42 4.98
C ILE A 35 3.30 -2.07 4.38
N CYS A 36 3.80 -1.16 5.21
CA CYS A 36 4.28 0.17 4.79
C CYS A 36 5.64 0.50 5.41
N ILE A 37 6.26 1.59 4.98
CA ILE A 37 7.47 2.15 5.64
C ILE A 37 7.07 3.12 6.76
N PRO A 38 7.95 3.39 7.75
CA PRO A 38 7.63 4.26 8.88
C PRO A 38 7.05 5.62 8.49
N SER A 39 7.61 6.25 7.45
CA SER A 39 7.22 7.60 7.00
C SER A 39 5.84 7.69 6.32
N THR A 40 5.18 6.57 6.08
CA THR A 40 3.86 6.53 5.42
C THR A 40 2.79 5.87 6.28
N LYS A 41 3.13 5.50 7.52
CA LYS A 41 2.21 4.82 8.44
C LYS A 41 1.00 5.69 8.78
N ASN A 42 1.24 6.96 9.09
CA ASN A 42 0.21 7.92 9.50
C ASN A 42 -0.91 8.11 8.47
N ILE A 43 -0.61 8.02 7.17
CA ILE A 43 -1.63 8.17 6.11
C ILE A 43 -2.60 6.97 6.05
N LEU A 44 -2.22 5.83 6.65
CA LEU A 44 -3.01 4.61 6.69
C LEU A 44 -3.72 4.41 8.04
N GLU A 45 -3.30 5.13 9.08
CA GLU A 45 -3.85 5.01 10.42
C GLU A 45 -5.32 5.45 10.46
N GLY A 46 -6.14 4.70 11.20
CA GLY A 46 -7.57 4.98 11.31
C GLY A 46 -8.41 4.62 10.07
N HIS A 47 -7.81 4.14 8.98
CA HIS A 47 -8.55 3.85 7.76
C HIS A 47 -9.47 2.61 7.94
N PRO A 48 -10.80 2.72 7.73
CA PRO A 48 -11.78 1.67 8.07
C PRO A 48 -11.61 0.37 7.25
N SER A 49 -10.94 0.45 6.10
CA SER A 49 -10.66 -0.73 5.27
C SER A 49 -9.38 -1.46 5.66
N ILE A 50 -8.65 -1.01 6.69
CA ILE A 50 -7.38 -1.61 7.12
C ILE A 50 -7.56 -2.19 8.52
N ASP A 51 -7.35 -3.50 8.65
CA ASP A 51 -7.46 -4.18 9.94
C ASP A 51 -6.11 -4.16 10.71
N GLU A 52 -4.99 -4.09 9.99
CA GLU A 52 -3.66 -4.05 10.62
C GLU A 52 -2.64 -3.32 9.74
N ILE A 53 -1.79 -2.50 10.36
CA ILE A 53 -0.64 -1.87 9.72
C ILE A 53 0.63 -2.52 10.24
N ILE A 54 1.47 -3.01 9.34
CA ILE A 54 2.74 -3.65 9.65
C ILE A 54 3.87 -2.76 9.11
N VAL A 55 4.67 -2.22 10.00
CA VAL A 55 5.78 -1.34 9.60
C VAL A 55 7.01 -2.17 9.22
N PHE A 56 7.56 -1.90 8.05
CA PHE A 56 8.81 -2.46 7.54
C PHE A 56 9.86 -1.37 7.39
N ASP A 57 10.76 -1.25 8.37
CA ASP A 57 11.82 -0.25 8.38
C ASP A 57 13.08 -0.76 7.66
N LYS A 58 13.05 -0.70 6.33
CA LYS A 58 14.15 -1.14 5.48
C LYS A 58 15.44 -0.31 5.61
N LYS A 59 15.40 0.83 6.29
CA LYS A 59 16.57 1.71 6.47
C LYS A 59 17.33 1.42 7.77
N ASN A 60 16.62 1.05 8.82
CA ASN A 60 17.19 0.84 10.16
C ASN A 60 17.12 -0.63 10.59
N SER A 61 15.96 -1.10 11.06
CA SER A 61 15.80 -2.42 11.69
C SER A 61 15.83 -3.58 10.70
N GLU A 62 15.30 -3.42 9.47
CA GLU A 62 15.23 -4.47 8.44
C GLU A 62 16.26 -4.26 7.30
N LYS A 63 17.42 -3.67 7.61
CA LYS A 63 18.47 -3.40 6.62
C LYS A 63 19.22 -4.66 6.19
N SER A 64 19.49 -5.58 7.12
CA SER A 64 20.26 -6.78 6.84
C SER A 64 19.41 -7.92 6.28
N PHE A 65 20.03 -8.88 5.61
CA PHE A 65 19.35 -10.07 5.10
C PHE A 65 18.76 -10.93 6.25
N PHE A 66 19.45 -11.02 7.37
CA PHE A 66 18.96 -11.76 8.55
C PHE A 66 17.72 -11.11 9.16
N SER A 67 17.68 -9.77 9.24
CA SER A 67 16.50 -9.07 9.73
C SER A 67 15.30 -9.21 8.79
N LEU A 68 15.54 -9.28 7.48
CA LEU A 68 14.49 -9.57 6.50
C LEU A 68 13.90 -10.97 6.70
N ILE A 69 14.75 -11.99 6.94
CA ILE A 69 14.28 -13.35 7.26
C ILE A 69 13.48 -13.36 8.57
N LYS A 70 13.95 -12.66 9.60
CA LYS A 70 13.23 -12.54 10.88
C LYS A 70 11.86 -11.89 10.70
N PHE A 71 11.79 -10.83 9.88
CA PHE A 71 10.54 -10.18 9.55
C PHE A 71 9.58 -11.11 8.79
N ALA A 72 10.10 -11.83 7.78
CA ALA A 72 9.31 -12.80 7.04
C ALA A 72 8.78 -13.95 7.92
N LYS A 73 9.55 -14.42 8.92
CA LYS A 73 9.09 -15.41 9.91
C LYS A 73 7.90 -14.88 10.72
N LYS A 74 7.95 -13.63 11.19
CA LYS A 74 6.82 -13.00 11.88
C LYS A 74 5.56 -12.93 11.00
N LEU A 75 5.73 -12.64 9.70
CA LEU A 75 4.61 -12.65 8.75
C LEU A 75 4.05 -14.06 8.54
N LYS A 76 4.90 -15.08 8.50
CA LYS A 76 4.48 -16.48 8.35
C LYS A 76 3.56 -16.92 9.49
N GLU A 77 3.82 -16.48 10.72
CA GLU A 77 2.99 -16.77 11.90
C GLU A 77 1.57 -16.20 11.77
N LYS A 78 1.40 -15.13 11.01
CA LYS A 78 0.08 -14.51 10.76
C LYS A 78 -0.80 -15.30 9.79
N ARG A 79 -0.23 -16.22 9.02
CA ARG A 79 -0.93 -17.12 8.08
C ARG A 79 -1.81 -16.36 7.09
N PHE A 80 -1.19 -15.48 6.31
CA PHE A 80 -1.88 -14.81 5.20
C PHE A 80 -2.18 -15.81 4.08
N ASP A 81 -3.37 -15.70 3.49
CA ASP A 81 -3.79 -16.51 2.35
C ASP A 81 -3.21 -15.96 1.05
N VAL A 82 -3.22 -14.62 0.93
CA VAL A 82 -2.84 -13.91 -0.30
C VAL A 82 -1.96 -12.72 0.04
N ALA A 83 -0.96 -12.45 -0.81
CA ALA A 83 -0.22 -11.19 -0.84
C ALA A 83 -0.43 -10.47 -2.18
N VAL A 84 -0.87 -9.23 -2.13
CA VAL A 84 -0.93 -8.32 -3.28
C VAL A 84 0.22 -7.33 -3.17
N ILE A 85 1.06 -7.26 -4.21
CA ILE A 85 2.32 -6.52 -4.22
C ILE A 85 2.30 -5.47 -5.33
N PRO A 86 1.70 -4.28 -5.10
CA PRO A 86 1.64 -3.20 -6.09
C PRO A 86 3.01 -2.56 -6.35
N HIS A 87 3.89 -2.53 -5.34
CA HIS A 87 5.23 -1.94 -5.49
C HIS A 87 6.21 -2.89 -6.20
N PRO A 88 6.88 -2.47 -7.29
CA PRO A 88 7.75 -3.32 -8.09
C PRO A 88 9.13 -3.57 -7.44
N SER A 89 9.16 -3.97 -6.18
CA SER A 89 10.36 -4.18 -5.37
C SER A 89 10.74 -5.65 -5.28
N PHE A 90 12.02 -5.97 -5.50
CA PHE A 90 12.57 -7.31 -5.25
C PHE A 90 12.34 -7.76 -3.81
N LYS A 91 12.61 -6.87 -2.84
CA LYS A 91 12.45 -7.19 -1.41
C LYS A 91 10.99 -7.51 -1.05
N SER A 92 10.02 -6.80 -1.62
CA SER A 92 8.59 -7.04 -1.35
C SER A 92 8.16 -8.44 -1.84
N GLY A 93 8.61 -8.84 -3.03
CA GLY A 93 8.39 -10.19 -3.55
C GLY A 93 9.08 -11.25 -2.69
N LEU A 94 10.35 -11.05 -2.33
CA LEU A 94 11.11 -11.98 -1.52
C LEU A 94 10.51 -12.16 -0.11
N ILE A 95 10.08 -11.09 0.54
CA ILE A 95 9.44 -11.16 1.87
C ILE A 95 8.18 -12.03 1.81
N SER A 96 7.30 -11.82 0.84
CA SER A 96 6.07 -12.59 0.69
C SER A 96 6.34 -14.08 0.41
N TYR A 97 7.39 -14.38 -0.34
CA TYR A 97 7.85 -15.75 -0.59
C TYR A 97 8.40 -16.42 0.67
N LEU A 98 9.32 -15.75 1.39
CA LEU A 98 9.90 -16.26 2.64
C LEU A 98 8.85 -16.41 3.76
N ALA A 99 7.81 -15.58 3.75
CA ALA A 99 6.66 -15.71 4.64
C ALA A 99 5.75 -16.91 4.28
N ALA A 100 6.10 -17.65 3.22
CA ALA A 100 5.35 -18.81 2.73
C ALA A 100 3.86 -18.49 2.46
N ILE A 101 3.57 -17.26 1.99
CA ILE A 101 2.21 -16.91 1.59
C ILE A 101 1.89 -17.68 0.30
N PRO A 102 0.81 -18.49 0.26
CA PRO A 102 0.58 -19.41 -0.85
C PRO A 102 0.31 -18.68 -2.17
N GLU A 103 -0.43 -17.59 -2.13
CA GLU A 103 -0.79 -16.81 -3.31
C GLU A 103 -0.15 -15.43 -3.27
N ARG A 104 0.60 -15.10 -4.31
CA ARG A 104 1.38 -13.85 -4.38
C ARG A 104 1.18 -13.20 -5.74
N ILE A 105 0.49 -12.06 -5.74
CA ILE A 105 0.02 -11.36 -6.93
C ILE A 105 0.83 -10.06 -7.09
N GLY A 106 1.35 -9.81 -8.26
CA GLY A 106 2.07 -8.58 -8.57
C GLY A 106 2.27 -8.39 -10.06
N PHE A 107 2.89 -7.29 -10.44
CA PHE A 107 3.08 -6.97 -11.85
C PHE A 107 4.18 -7.78 -12.52
N SER A 108 3.96 -8.15 -13.78
CA SER A 108 4.89 -8.93 -14.61
C SER A 108 6.24 -8.26 -14.85
N ASN A 109 6.31 -6.92 -14.76
CA ASN A 109 7.54 -6.13 -14.90
C ASN A 109 8.26 -5.85 -13.57
N SER A 110 7.73 -6.34 -12.44
CA SER A 110 8.35 -6.15 -11.13
C SER A 110 9.71 -6.86 -11.03
N ALA A 111 10.67 -6.24 -10.33
CA ALA A 111 11.94 -6.89 -9.99
C ALA A 111 11.74 -8.16 -9.13
N GLY A 112 10.66 -8.21 -8.35
CA GLY A 112 10.26 -9.37 -7.53
C GLY A 112 9.40 -10.42 -8.25
N ARG A 113 9.17 -10.30 -9.55
CA ARG A 113 8.24 -11.16 -10.32
C ARG A 113 8.50 -12.66 -10.24
N PHE A 114 9.73 -13.06 -9.95
CA PHE A 114 10.10 -14.48 -9.81
C PHE A 114 9.48 -15.15 -8.58
N PHE A 115 9.09 -14.35 -7.58
CA PHE A 115 8.46 -14.83 -6.37
C PHE A 115 6.92 -14.84 -6.44
N PHE A 116 6.33 -14.30 -7.52
CA PHE A 116 4.88 -14.25 -7.67
C PHE A 116 4.33 -15.54 -8.24
N THR A 117 3.21 -16.00 -7.69
CA THR A 117 2.42 -17.11 -8.24
C THR A 117 1.58 -16.63 -9.41
N ASN A 118 1.08 -15.39 -9.32
CA ASN A 118 0.23 -14.78 -10.33
C ASN A 118 0.80 -13.42 -10.75
N LYS A 119 0.90 -13.21 -12.07
CA LYS A 119 1.50 -12.00 -12.65
C LYS A 119 0.46 -11.26 -13.46
N VAL A 120 0.18 -10.02 -13.08
CA VAL A 120 -0.71 -9.12 -13.81
C VAL A 120 0.10 -8.29 -14.79
N PHE A 121 -0.42 -8.10 -15.99
CA PHE A 121 0.23 -7.26 -16.99
C PHE A 121 0.29 -5.80 -16.54
N PHE A 122 1.46 -5.18 -16.69
CA PHE A 122 1.67 -3.77 -16.34
C PHE A 122 1.40 -2.88 -17.56
N ASP A 123 0.20 -2.35 -17.67
CA ASP A 123 -0.17 -1.44 -18.74
C ASP A 123 0.34 -0.02 -18.46
N LYS A 124 1.35 0.42 -19.24
CA LYS A 124 1.94 1.75 -19.10
C LYS A 124 1.00 2.89 -19.51
N LYS A 125 -0.05 2.60 -20.28
CA LYS A 125 -1.02 3.62 -20.74
C LYS A 125 -2.04 4.01 -19.68
N LYS A 126 -2.27 3.13 -18.71
CA LYS A 126 -3.21 3.37 -17.60
C LYS A 126 -2.62 4.29 -16.54
N HIS A 127 -3.50 5.00 -15.83
CA HIS A 127 -3.13 5.70 -14.61
C HIS A 127 -2.64 4.71 -13.53
N GLN A 128 -1.78 5.15 -12.61
CA GLN A 128 -1.20 4.27 -11.59
C GLN A 128 -2.25 3.63 -10.70
N LEU A 129 -3.29 4.37 -10.33
CA LEU A 129 -4.42 3.89 -9.55
C LEU A 129 -5.13 2.72 -10.25
N GLU A 130 -5.46 2.88 -11.55
CA GLU A 130 -6.11 1.83 -12.34
C GLU A 130 -5.26 0.57 -12.42
N ARG A 131 -3.94 0.74 -12.60
CA ARG A 131 -3.00 -0.39 -12.57
C ARG A 131 -3.06 -1.13 -11.25
N TYR A 132 -3.12 -0.42 -10.12
CA TYR A 132 -3.24 -1.06 -8.81
C TYR A 132 -4.55 -1.84 -8.69
N LEU A 133 -5.66 -1.29 -9.16
CA LEU A 133 -6.95 -1.98 -9.19
C LEU A 133 -6.93 -3.23 -10.10
N ASP A 134 -6.17 -3.21 -11.19
CA ASP A 134 -6.02 -4.38 -12.07
C ASP A 134 -5.48 -5.62 -11.32
N LEU A 135 -4.78 -5.46 -10.20
CA LEU A 135 -4.33 -6.58 -9.36
C LEU A 135 -5.50 -7.38 -8.76
N LEU A 136 -6.68 -6.76 -8.61
CA LEU A 136 -7.88 -7.44 -8.12
C LEU A 136 -8.61 -8.25 -9.20
N LYS A 137 -8.31 -8.06 -10.48
CA LYS A 137 -8.88 -8.86 -11.58
C LYS A 137 -8.58 -10.35 -11.44
N HIS A 138 -7.48 -10.68 -10.77
CA HIS A 138 -7.15 -12.06 -10.43
C HIS A 138 -8.27 -12.78 -9.65
N PHE A 139 -9.03 -12.04 -8.87
CA PHE A 139 -10.16 -12.57 -8.07
C PHE A 139 -11.49 -12.51 -8.82
N GLY A 140 -11.49 -12.21 -10.12
CA GLY A 140 -12.72 -12.02 -10.88
C GLY A 140 -13.49 -10.73 -10.53
N VAL A 141 -12.83 -9.78 -9.86
CA VAL A 141 -13.43 -8.51 -9.47
C VAL A 141 -13.11 -7.46 -10.53
N GLU A 142 -14.14 -6.92 -11.13
CA GLU A 142 -14.08 -5.70 -11.94
C GLU A 142 -14.40 -4.51 -11.04
N VAL A 143 -13.39 -3.69 -10.79
CA VAL A 143 -13.52 -2.49 -9.95
C VAL A 143 -13.82 -1.30 -10.86
N GLY A 144 -14.93 -0.62 -10.58
CA GLY A 144 -15.25 0.66 -11.20
C GLY A 144 -14.38 1.81 -10.67
N GLU A 145 -14.88 3.03 -10.78
CA GLU A 145 -14.20 4.18 -10.19
C GLU A 145 -14.26 4.11 -8.66
N GLU A 146 -13.11 3.99 -8.04
CA GLU A 146 -12.95 4.08 -6.59
C GLU A 146 -12.23 5.39 -6.24
N LYS A 147 -12.81 6.16 -5.34
CA LYS A 147 -12.21 7.41 -4.86
C LYS A 147 -11.19 7.13 -3.77
N THR A 148 -10.10 7.88 -3.76
CA THR A 148 -9.12 7.83 -2.68
C THR A 148 -9.70 8.55 -1.46
N GLU A 149 -9.92 7.82 -0.37
CA GLU A 149 -10.38 8.38 0.90
C GLU A 149 -9.23 8.32 1.92
N ILE A 150 -8.86 9.45 2.46
CA ILE A 150 -7.87 9.56 3.54
C ILE A 150 -8.64 9.82 4.83
N CYS A 151 -8.38 9.04 5.87
CA CYS A 151 -8.96 9.29 7.17
C CYS A 151 -8.15 10.34 7.91
N ILE A 152 -8.83 11.38 8.35
CA ILE A 152 -8.29 12.46 9.18
C ILE A 152 -8.75 12.19 10.60
N ASP A 153 -7.86 12.24 11.58
CA ASP A 153 -8.25 12.09 12.97
C ASP A 153 -8.77 13.43 13.55
N GLY A 154 -9.49 13.37 14.67
CA GLY A 154 -10.07 14.56 15.27
C GLY A 154 -9.03 15.58 15.77
N LYS A 155 -7.76 15.19 15.93
CA LYS A 155 -6.67 16.11 16.29
C LYS A 155 -6.24 16.94 15.09
N ASP A 156 -6.15 16.31 13.92
CA ASP A 156 -5.82 16.97 12.66
C ASP A 156 -6.95 17.94 12.26
N GLU A 157 -8.21 17.55 12.47
CA GLU A 157 -9.37 18.43 12.27
C GLU A 157 -9.31 19.65 13.21
N THR A 158 -9.07 19.43 14.50
CA THR A 158 -8.94 20.52 15.49
C THR A 158 -7.79 21.44 15.11
N PHE A 159 -6.63 20.90 14.73
CA PHE A 159 -5.49 21.69 14.30
C PHE A 159 -5.81 22.53 13.05
N ALA A 160 -6.50 21.95 12.07
CA ALA A 160 -6.93 22.70 10.88
C ALA A 160 -7.93 23.82 11.24
N ASP A 161 -8.88 23.52 12.12
CA ASP A 161 -9.87 24.51 12.59
C ASP A 161 -9.25 25.67 13.37
N ASP A 162 -8.16 25.44 14.08
CA ASP A 162 -7.44 26.46 14.86
C ASP A 162 -6.63 27.43 13.97
N ILE A 163 -6.11 26.94 12.85
CA ILE A 163 -5.23 27.74 11.98
C ILE A 163 -5.92 28.30 10.73
N LEU A 164 -7.03 27.70 10.30
CA LEU A 164 -7.72 28.12 9.09
C LEU A 164 -8.88 29.09 9.40
N PRO A 165 -8.95 30.26 8.75
CA PRO A 165 -10.08 31.18 8.92
C PRO A 165 -11.36 30.54 8.36
N LYS A 166 -12.46 30.63 9.13
CA LYS A 166 -13.75 29.98 8.77
C LYS A 166 -14.60 30.81 7.78
N ASP A 167 -14.29 32.09 7.64
CA ASP A 167 -15.07 33.08 6.88
C ASP A 167 -14.37 33.62 5.61
N LYS A 168 -13.27 32.96 5.21
CA LYS A 168 -12.47 33.39 4.05
C LYS A 168 -12.25 32.23 3.06
N ILE A 169 -12.03 32.60 1.80
CA ILE A 169 -11.57 31.66 0.79
C ILE A 169 -10.11 31.33 1.07
N ILE A 170 -9.80 30.05 1.17
CA ILE A 170 -8.47 29.54 1.47
C ILE A 170 -7.82 29.02 0.20
N PHE A 171 -6.63 29.49 -0.13
CA PHE A 171 -5.80 28.97 -1.21
C PHE A 171 -4.62 28.22 -0.61
N GLY A 172 -4.58 26.90 -0.83
CA GLY A 172 -3.44 26.08 -0.45
C GLY A 172 -2.45 25.93 -1.62
N ILE A 173 -1.17 26.28 -1.40
CA ILE A 173 -0.11 26.12 -2.39
C ILE A 173 0.96 25.20 -1.82
N ASN A 174 1.23 24.08 -2.51
CA ASN A 174 2.33 23.18 -2.17
C ASN A 174 3.40 23.21 -3.28
N PRO A 175 4.39 24.14 -3.23
CA PRO A 175 5.40 24.30 -4.26
C PRO A 175 6.55 23.31 -4.14
N GLY A 176 6.58 22.49 -3.07
CA GLY A 176 7.68 21.58 -2.77
C GLY A 176 7.61 20.25 -3.50
N SER A 177 8.76 19.73 -3.91
CA SER A 177 8.92 18.35 -4.39
C SER A 177 10.28 17.80 -3.98
N VAL A 178 10.35 16.49 -3.73
CA VAL A 178 11.62 15.78 -3.50
C VAL A 178 12.49 15.77 -4.76
N TRP A 179 11.88 15.79 -5.93
CA TRP A 179 12.56 15.74 -7.21
C TRP A 179 12.79 17.14 -7.78
N ALA A 180 14.03 17.48 -8.09
CA ALA A 180 14.39 18.80 -8.64
C ALA A 180 13.61 19.14 -9.93
N THR A 181 13.26 18.16 -10.73
CA THR A 181 12.47 18.31 -11.98
C THR A 181 10.98 18.61 -11.75
N LYS A 182 10.51 18.57 -10.51
CA LYS A 182 9.10 18.81 -10.13
C LYS A 182 8.94 19.99 -9.17
N ARG A 183 9.99 20.80 -9.03
CA ARG A 183 9.98 22.04 -8.24
C ARG A 183 9.65 23.22 -9.11
#